data_ab8ca0689425d164cbe63afb296fcc21
#
_entry.id   ab8ca0689425d164cbe63afb296fcc21
#
_cell.length_a   1.000
_cell.length_b   1.000
_cell.length_c   1.000
_cell.angle_alpha   90.00
_cell.angle_beta   90.00
_cell.angle_gamma   90.00
#
_symmetry.space_group_name_H-M   'P 1'
#
loop_
_entity.id
_entity.type
_entity.pdbx_description
1 polymer ?
#
loop_
_entity_poly.entity_id
_entity_poly.type
_entity_poly.pdbx_seq_one_letter_code
_entity_poly.pdbx_strand_id
1 'polypeptide(L)'
;MGVMLDPAVRQLFAGPNYAHLATLMKDGAPTSVPVWVGLEGDHILVGTGSGSPKARNTRRDPRVALSVTDLQDPYKAALIRGRVIEQRPDEDNAIMDRVAVKYTSKSFPLRGADRIVLVIEPEHVTYRALPFEHKPGTSES
;
A
#
# COMPACT_ATOMS: atom_id res chain seq x y z
N MET A 1 -0.31 17.67 -7.44
CA MET A 1 -0.61 16.94 -8.68
C MET A 1 0.07 15.58 -8.66
N GLY A 2 -0.66 14.54 -8.96
CA GLY A 2 -0.13 13.17 -8.97
C GLY A 2 0.78 12.90 -10.16
N VAL A 3 1.57 11.84 -10.04
CA VAL A 3 2.43 11.36 -11.12
C VAL A 3 1.89 10.06 -11.67
N MET A 4 2.19 9.79 -12.94
CA MET A 4 1.87 8.50 -13.57
C MET A 4 2.87 7.46 -13.08
N LEU A 5 2.38 6.25 -12.86
CA LEU A 5 3.23 5.14 -12.45
C LEU A 5 3.80 4.44 -13.68
N ASP A 6 5.12 4.31 -13.74
CA ASP A 6 5.79 3.54 -14.78
C ASP A 6 5.41 2.06 -14.71
N PRO A 7 5.48 1.32 -15.84
CA PRO A 7 5.09 -0.09 -15.85
C PRO A 7 5.75 -0.95 -14.78
N ALA A 8 7.04 -0.73 -14.51
CA ALA A 8 7.75 -1.50 -13.48
C ALA A 8 7.17 -1.26 -12.07
N VAL A 9 6.81 -0.01 -11.76
CA VAL A 9 6.17 0.34 -10.49
C VAL A 9 4.76 -0.23 -10.43
N ARG A 10 4.00 -0.12 -11.52
CA ARG A 10 2.65 -0.68 -11.58
C ARG A 10 2.65 -2.19 -11.33
N GLN A 11 3.62 -2.92 -11.86
CA GLN A 11 3.74 -4.36 -11.64
C GLN A 11 3.93 -4.69 -10.16
N LEU A 12 4.70 -3.89 -9.43
CA LEU A 12 4.89 -4.10 -7.99
C LEU A 12 3.58 -3.94 -7.23
N PHE A 13 2.78 -2.94 -7.56
CA PHE A 13 1.49 -2.70 -6.89
C PHE A 13 0.37 -3.61 -7.40
N ALA A 14 0.45 -4.08 -8.63
CA ALA A 14 -0.52 -5.02 -9.19
C ALA A 14 -0.29 -6.44 -8.71
N GLY A 15 0.95 -6.82 -8.40
CA GLY A 15 1.30 -8.15 -7.90
C GLY A 15 0.95 -8.32 -6.42
N PRO A 16 1.01 -9.57 -5.90
CA PRO A 16 0.69 -9.87 -4.50
C PRO A 16 1.86 -9.53 -3.57
N ASN A 17 2.32 -8.30 -3.64
CA ASN A 17 3.44 -7.80 -2.88
C ASN A 17 2.95 -6.97 -1.71
N TYR A 18 3.59 -7.12 -0.54
CA TYR A 18 3.23 -6.33 0.62
C TYR A 18 3.93 -4.99 0.56
N ALA A 19 3.19 -3.93 0.80
CA ALA A 19 3.74 -2.60 0.95
C ALA A 19 3.82 -2.25 2.43
N HIS A 20 4.67 -1.29 2.76
CA HIS A 20 4.75 -0.72 4.09
C HIS A 20 4.26 0.72 3.99
N LEU A 21 3.18 1.02 4.70
CA LEU A 21 2.56 2.33 4.70
C LEU A 21 3.00 3.10 5.94
N ALA A 22 3.63 4.24 5.73
CA ALA A 22 4.00 5.16 6.79
C ALA A 22 3.02 6.32 6.85
N THR A 23 2.54 6.62 8.06
CA THR A 23 1.68 7.75 8.35
C THR A 23 2.23 8.51 9.55
N LEU A 24 1.74 9.71 9.80
CA LEU A 24 2.20 10.56 10.88
C LEU A 24 1.21 10.53 12.04
N MET A 25 1.71 10.23 13.22
CA MET A 25 0.93 10.25 14.45
C MET A 25 0.65 11.69 14.88
N LYS A 26 -0.20 11.86 15.89
CA LYS A 26 -0.62 13.17 16.36
C LYS A 26 0.55 14.06 16.79
N ASP A 27 1.59 13.46 17.37
CA ASP A 27 2.80 14.18 17.80
C ASP A 27 3.81 14.37 16.67
N GLY A 28 3.49 13.96 15.44
CA GLY A 28 4.38 14.05 14.30
C GLY A 28 5.30 12.85 14.13
N ALA A 29 5.29 11.89 15.05
CA ALA A 29 6.12 10.70 14.93
C ALA A 29 5.62 9.82 13.77
N PRO A 30 6.53 9.27 12.95
CA PRO A 30 6.12 8.35 11.89
C PRO A 30 5.81 6.97 12.47
N THR A 31 4.85 6.30 11.85
CA THR A 31 4.56 4.89 12.13
C THR A 31 4.43 4.16 10.81
N SER A 32 4.76 2.87 10.78
CA SER A 32 4.75 2.07 9.56
C SER A 32 4.08 0.73 9.81
N VAL A 33 3.29 0.28 8.84
CA VAL A 33 2.55 -0.97 8.95
C VAL A 33 2.53 -1.67 7.59
N PRO A 34 2.68 -3.01 7.53
CA PRO A 34 2.50 -3.74 6.28
C PRO A 34 1.03 -3.74 5.88
N VAL A 35 0.78 -3.57 4.59
CA VAL A 35 -0.58 -3.49 4.03
C VAL A 35 -0.66 -4.22 2.70
N TRP A 36 -1.87 -4.66 2.37
CA TRP A 36 -2.21 -5.02 1.00
C TRP A 36 -2.46 -3.76 0.19
N VAL A 37 -2.18 -3.82 -1.09
CA VAL A 37 -2.36 -2.67 -1.97
C VAL A 37 -3.11 -3.07 -3.25
N GLY A 38 -3.86 -2.13 -3.77
CA GLY A 38 -4.48 -2.20 -5.09
C GLY A 38 -4.19 -0.95 -5.87
N LEU A 39 -4.63 -0.94 -7.11
CA LEU A 39 -4.50 0.21 -8.00
C LEU A 39 -5.86 0.60 -8.57
N GLU A 40 -6.06 1.91 -8.73
CA GLU A 40 -7.13 2.49 -9.49
C GLU A 40 -6.51 3.60 -10.35
N GLY A 41 -6.29 3.33 -11.63
CA GLY A 41 -5.47 4.22 -12.45
C GLY A 41 -4.06 4.33 -11.89
N ASP A 42 -3.62 5.53 -11.59
CA ASP A 42 -2.32 5.79 -10.96
C ASP A 42 -2.44 6.04 -9.46
N HIS A 43 -3.61 5.81 -8.88
CA HIS A 43 -3.81 5.90 -7.43
C HIS A 43 -3.61 4.55 -6.77
N ILE A 44 -3.05 4.56 -5.58
CA ILE A 44 -2.82 3.37 -4.78
C ILE A 44 -3.93 3.27 -3.75
N LEU A 45 -4.49 2.07 -3.60
CA LEU A 45 -5.62 1.81 -2.70
C LEU A 45 -5.17 0.97 -1.51
N VAL A 46 -5.52 1.41 -0.31
CA VAL A 46 -5.25 0.67 0.94
C VAL A 46 -6.54 0.61 1.74
N GLY A 47 -7.02 -0.61 2.01
CA GLY A 47 -8.23 -0.79 2.80
C GLY A 47 -7.97 -0.76 4.30
N THR A 48 -8.91 -0.23 5.07
CA THR A 48 -8.82 -0.21 6.53
C THR A 48 -10.21 0.04 7.13
N GLY A 49 -10.31 -0.03 8.45
CA GLY A 49 -11.50 0.46 9.16
C GLY A 49 -11.43 1.96 9.38
N SER A 50 -12.56 2.62 9.39
CA SER A 50 -12.63 4.08 9.54
C SER A 50 -12.06 4.60 10.86
N GLY A 51 -12.02 3.76 11.89
CA GLY A 51 -11.46 4.08 13.20
C GLY A 51 -10.03 3.65 13.40
N SER A 52 -9.36 3.10 12.39
CA SER A 52 -7.98 2.63 12.52
C SER A 52 -6.99 3.77 12.74
N PRO A 53 -5.79 3.49 13.30
CA PRO A 53 -4.75 4.50 13.43
C PRO A 53 -4.39 5.16 12.10
N LYS A 54 -4.24 4.39 11.01
CA LYS A 54 -3.89 4.97 9.72
C LYS A 54 -5.01 5.83 9.14
N ALA A 55 -6.28 5.49 9.39
CA ALA A 55 -7.40 6.34 8.98
C ALA A 55 -7.41 7.66 9.76
N ARG A 56 -7.26 7.60 11.09
CA ARG A 56 -7.19 8.80 11.92
C ARG A 56 -5.98 9.66 11.57
N ASN A 57 -4.82 9.05 11.41
CA ASN A 57 -3.60 9.76 11.09
C ASN A 57 -3.71 10.51 9.76
N THR A 58 -4.26 9.88 8.73
CA THR A 58 -4.34 10.50 7.40
C THR A 58 -5.48 11.50 7.26
N ARG A 59 -6.49 11.45 8.15
CA ARG A 59 -7.47 12.54 8.24
C ARG A 59 -6.84 13.81 8.81
N ARG A 60 -5.93 13.66 9.77
CA ARG A 60 -5.26 14.77 10.42
C ARG A 60 -4.12 15.33 9.55
N ASP A 61 -3.34 14.43 8.93
CA ASP A 61 -2.21 14.79 8.07
C ASP A 61 -2.19 13.81 6.90
N PRO A 62 -2.53 14.24 5.68
CA PRO A 62 -2.67 13.33 4.55
C PRO A 62 -1.36 12.79 3.98
N ARG A 63 -0.22 13.30 4.41
CA ARG A 63 1.09 12.88 3.89
C ARG A 63 1.38 11.44 4.27
N VAL A 64 1.80 10.66 3.28
CA VAL A 64 2.13 9.24 3.46
C VAL A 64 3.38 8.89 2.68
N ALA A 65 3.98 7.78 3.07
CA ALA A 65 5.02 7.12 2.29
C ALA A 65 4.72 5.64 2.20
N LEU A 66 5.04 5.04 1.06
CA LEU A 66 4.95 3.59 0.88
C LEU A 66 6.24 3.07 0.30
N SER A 67 6.64 1.90 0.75
CA SER A 67 7.66 1.12 0.07
C SER A 67 7.10 -0.25 -0.24
N VAL A 68 7.44 -0.80 -1.39
CA VAL A 68 7.01 -2.13 -1.81
C VAL A 68 8.19 -2.82 -2.49
N THR A 69 8.37 -4.10 -2.20
CA THR A 69 9.33 -4.95 -2.88
C THR A 69 8.60 -6.09 -3.57
N ASP A 70 9.22 -6.63 -4.63
CA ASP A 70 8.74 -7.87 -5.21
C ASP A 70 8.97 -9.00 -4.20
N LEU A 71 7.93 -9.78 -3.94
CA LEU A 71 7.99 -10.83 -2.92
C LEU A 71 9.02 -11.91 -3.27
N GLN A 72 9.24 -12.17 -4.55
CA GLN A 72 10.18 -13.20 -5.03
C GLN A 72 11.57 -12.61 -5.33
N ASP A 73 11.65 -11.30 -5.57
CA ASP A 73 12.91 -10.61 -5.83
C ASP A 73 12.91 -9.26 -5.10
N PRO A 74 13.26 -9.24 -3.80
CA PRO A 74 13.17 -8.02 -2.99
C PRO A 74 14.16 -6.94 -3.40
N TYR A 75 15.04 -7.20 -4.37
CA TYR A 75 15.93 -6.19 -4.93
C TYR A 75 15.23 -5.29 -5.95
N LYS A 76 14.01 -5.63 -6.32
CA LYS A 76 13.12 -4.73 -7.08
C LYS A 76 12.20 -4.02 -6.09
N ALA A 77 12.29 -2.71 -6.06
CA ALA A 77 11.55 -1.92 -5.09
C ALA A 77 11.03 -0.62 -5.68
N ALA A 78 9.90 -0.17 -5.17
CA ALA A 78 9.41 1.17 -5.40
C ALA A 78 9.24 1.90 -4.07
N LEU A 79 9.62 3.17 -4.06
CA LEU A 79 9.44 4.06 -2.92
C LEU A 79 8.57 5.22 -3.38
N ILE A 80 7.50 5.46 -2.63
CA ILE A 80 6.48 6.43 -2.99
C ILE A 80 6.29 7.39 -1.82
N ARG A 81 6.26 8.69 -2.13
CA ARG A 81 5.72 9.68 -1.22
C ARG A 81 4.51 10.31 -1.89
N GLY A 82 3.46 10.52 -1.14
CA GLY A 82 2.23 11.08 -1.68
C GLY A 82 1.29 11.49 -0.57
N ARG A 83 0.02 11.54 -0.89
CA ARG A 83 -1.01 11.94 0.06
C ARG A 83 -2.29 11.16 -0.14
N VAL A 84 -3.02 10.97 0.95
CA VAL A 84 -4.38 10.47 0.89
C VAL A 84 -5.28 11.61 0.40
N ILE A 85 -5.92 11.41 -0.74
CA ILE A 85 -6.81 12.40 -1.33
C ILE A 85 -8.28 12.13 -1.04
N GLU A 86 -8.57 10.92 -0.60
CA GLU A 86 -9.95 10.50 -0.32
C GLU A 86 -9.93 9.34 0.67
N GLN A 87 -10.87 9.34 1.62
CA GLN A 87 -11.20 8.15 2.40
C GLN A 87 -12.58 7.69 1.94
N ARG A 88 -12.59 6.71 1.04
CA ARG A 88 -13.80 6.29 0.34
C ARG A 88 -14.47 5.15 1.09
N PRO A 89 -15.76 5.24 1.39
CA PRO A 89 -16.48 4.06 1.89
C PRO A 89 -16.37 2.91 0.90
N ASP A 90 -16.05 1.72 1.39
CA ASP A 90 -15.97 0.51 0.56
C ASP A 90 -17.29 -0.24 0.65
N GLU A 91 -18.28 0.21 -0.10
CA GLU A 91 -19.62 -0.35 -0.08
C GLU A 91 -19.57 -1.83 -0.51
N ASP A 92 -20.23 -2.68 0.29
CA ASP A 92 -20.25 -4.13 0.09
C ASP A 92 -18.87 -4.77 0.04
N ASN A 93 -17.84 -4.06 0.52
CA ASN A 93 -16.44 -4.48 0.49
C ASN A 93 -15.95 -4.79 -0.94
N ALA A 94 -16.53 -4.14 -1.96
CA ALA A 94 -16.26 -4.46 -3.36
C ALA A 94 -14.80 -4.26 -3.74
N ILE A 95 -14.18 -3.19 -3.25
CA ILE A 95 -12.76 -2.89 -3.56
C ILE A 95 -11.86 -3.90 -2.85
N MET A 96 -12.08 -4.14 -1.56
CA MET A 96 -11.25 -5.07 -0.80
C MET A 96 -11.43 -6.50 -1.23
N ASP A 97 -12.60 -6.90 -1.72
CA ASP A 97 -12.78 -8.23 -2.29
C ASP A 97 -11.86 -8.46 -3.50
N ARG A 98 -11.74 -7.46 -4.38
CA ARG A 98 -10.81 -7.55 -5.53
C ARG A 98 -9.36 -7.62 -5.08
N VAL A 99 -8.98 -6.81 -4.09
CA VAL A 99 -7.61 -6.80 -3.56
C VAL A 99 -7.31 -8.12 -2.88
N ALA A 100 -8.22 -8.64 -2.05
CA ALA A 100 -8.03 -9.87 -1.31
C ALA A 100 -7.80 -11.09 -2.24
N VAL A 101 -8.51 -11.16 -3.35
CA VAL A 101 -8.34 -12.26 -4.32
C VAL A 101 -6.90 -12.37 -4.79
N LYS A 102 -6.25 -11.25 -5.01
CA LYS A 102 -4.84 -11.21 -5.43
C LYS A 102 -3.90 -11.85 -4.38
N TYR A 103 -4.19 -11.64 -3.09
CA TYR A 103 -3.33 -12.13 -2.01
C TYR A 103 -3.72 -13.49 -1.46
N THR A 104 -5.01 -13.85 -1.50
CA THR A 104 -5.52 -15.03 -0.82
C THR A 104 -6.34 -15.98 -1.70
N SER A 105 -6.64 -15.59 -2.94
CA SER A 105 -7.56 -16.29 -3.86
C SER A 105 -9.02 -16.31 -3.38
N LYS A 106 -9.35 -15.55 -2.35
CA LYS A 106 -10.69 -15.47 -1.76
C LYS A 106 -11.08 -14.03 -1.50
N SER A 107 -12.39 -13.80 -1.31
CA SER A 107 -12.89 -12.51 -0.91
C SER A 107 -12.41 -12.13 0.48
N PHE A 108 -12.47 -10.84 0.81
CA PHE A 108 -12.01 -10.31 2.08
C PHE A 108 -12.95 -10.76 3.22
N PRO A 109 -12.43 -11.45 4.25
CA PRO A 109 -13.30 -12.03 5.28
C PRO A 109 -13.79 -11.04 6.32
N LEU A 110 -13.09 -9.90 6.52
CA LEU A 110 -13.46 -8.93 7.54
C LEU A 110 -14.56 -8.02 7.00
N ARG A 111 -15.80 -8.45 7.18
CA ARG A 111 -16.98 -7.70 6.70
C ARG A 111 -17.40 -6.71 7.78
N GLY A 112 -17.72 -5.49 7.36
CA GLY A 112 -18.17 -4.48 8.30
C GLY A 112 -18.64 -3.23 7.58
N ALA A 113 -19.50 -2.45 8.23
CA ALA A 113 -20.05 -1.23 7.66
C ALA A 113 -19.08 -0.04 7.72
N ASP A 114 -18.03 -0.16 8.51
CA ASP A 114 -17.04 0.90 8.74
C ASP A 114 -15.81 0.76 7.83
N ARG A 115 -15.85 -0.12 6.83
CA ARG A 115 -14.73 -0.33 5.92
C ARG A 115 -14.59 0.85 4.97
N ILE A 116 -13.37 1.34 4.84
CA ILE A 116 -13.00 2.41 3.91
C ILE A 116 -11.76 2.03 3.14
N VAL A 117 -11.54 2.77 2.07
CA VAL A 117 -10.32 2.68 1.27
C VAL A 117 -9.63 4.04 1.29
N LEU A 118 -8.37 4.03 1.66
CA LEU A 118 -7.50 5.19 1.52
C LEU A 118 -7.07 5.26 0.06
N VAL A 119 -7.42 6.35 -0.62
CA VAL A 119 -7.01 6.60 -2.00
C VAL A 119 -5.79 7.50 -1.95
N ILE A 120 -4.66 6.98 -2.39
CA ILE A 120 -3.35 7.64 -2.29
C ILE A 120 -2.91 8.12 -3.66
N GLU A 121 -2.62 9.42 -3.75
CA GLU A 121 -2.05 10.03 -4.94
C GLU A 121 -0.54 10.09 -4.79
N PRO A 122 0.23 9.36 -5.63
CA PRO A 122 1.69 9.46 -5.63
C PRO A 122 2.15 10.83 -6.11
N GLU A 123 3.15 11.41 -5.44
CA GLU A 123 3.76 12.70 -5.81
C GLU A 123 5.22 12.55 -6.16
N HIS A 124 5.93 11.60 -5.52
CA HIS A 124 7.33 11.30 -5.78
C HIS A 124 7.48 9.78 -5.85
N VAL A 125 8.02 9.29 -6.94
CA VAL A 125 8.16 7.86 -7.19
C VAL A 125 9.60 7.55 -7.54
N THR A 126 10.22 6.61 -6.82
CA THR A 126 11.53 6.09 -7.13
C THR A 126 11.42 4.58 -7.32
N TYR A 127 11.93 4.08 -8.44
CA TYR A 127 12.05 2.64 -8.68
C TYR A 127 13.53 2.28 -8.72
N ARG A 128 13.86 1.12 -8.15
CA ARG A 128 15.22 0.59 -8.29
C ARG A 128 15.18 -0.93 -8.44
N ALA A 129 16.12 -1.45 -9.23
CA ALA A 129 16.39 -2.87 -9.35
C ALA A 129 17.88 -3.04 -9.12
N LEU A 130 18.26 -3.68 -8.02
CA LEU A 130 19.66 -3.92 -7.68
C LEU A 130 20.14 -5.21 -8.33
N PRO A 131 21.41 -5.28 -8.75
CA PRO A 131 21.90 -6.43 -9.51
C PRO A 131 22.31 -7.61 -8.62
N PHE A 132 21.53 -7.89 -7.59
CA PHE A 132 21.77 -9.00 -6.69
C PHE A 132 20.79 -10.13 -6.99
N GLU A 133 21.26 -11.36 -6.83
CA GLU A 133 20.39 -12.51 -6.87
C GLU A 133 19.82 -12.78 -5.49
N HIS A 134 18.52 -12.99 -5.41
CA HIS A 134 17.87 -13.33 -4.15
C HIS A 134 18.12 -14.80 -3.82
N LYS A 135 19.19 -15.06 -3.07
CA LYS A 135 19.58 -16.37 -2.57
C LYS A 135 19.75 -16.32 -1.07
N PRO A 136 18.68 -16.50 -0.29
CA PRO A 136 18.80 -16.49 1.16
C PRO A 136 19.80 -17.56 1.61
N GLY A 137 20.74 -17.17 2.47
CA GLY A 137 21.65 -18.11 3.10
C GLY A 137 20.92 -18.94 4.14
N THR A 138 21.61 -20.02 4.61
CA THR A 138 21.10 -20.75 5.77
C THR A 138 21.27 -19.90 7.01
N SER A 139 20.18 -19.81 7.80
CA SER A 139 20.24 -19.14 9.09
C SER A 139 21.00 -20.02 10.07
N GLU A 140 22.17 -19.55 10.50
CA GLU A 140 22.89 -20.15 11.61
C GLU A 140 22.73 -19.23 12.81
N SER A 141 22.05 -19.74 13.80
CA SER A 141 21.89 -19.01 15.06
C SER A 141 22.91 -19.47 16.08
#